data_8771a7662d80cce0294b9af62d223793
#
_entry.id   8771a7662d80cce0294b9af62d223793
#
_cell.length_a   1.000
_cell.length_b   1.000
_cell.length_c   1.000
_cell.angle_alpha   90.00
_cell.angle_beta   90.00
_cell.angle_gamma   90.00
#
_symmetry.space_group_name_H-M   'P 1'
#
loop_
_entity.id
_entity.type
_entity.pdbx_description
1 polymer ?
#
loop_
_entity_poly.entity_id
_entity_poly.type
_entity_poly.pdbx_seq_one_letter_code
_entity_poly.pdbx_strand_id
1 'polypeptide(L)'
;YLWWKNKKNTMNVRIDESWRKRLQEEFDKPYFEQLVTFVKNEYKQAHVLPPGPQIFHIFNACPFEKVKVVILGQDPYPNPGQYYGVCFSVPDGVAIPGSLMNIFKEIHDDLGKPIPSSGNLDRWVSQGVFPMNSVLTVRAHQTSSHRNRGWETFTDTIIKKLSDERENLVFMLWGSYAKAKISLIDTSRHLVLTTVHPSPRSAEYGFFGCKHFSKANDFLRGKGIPEIDW
;
A
#
# COMPACT_ATOMS: atom_id res chain seq x y z
N TYR A 1 -14.98 -15.31 8.74
CA TYR A 1 -14.38 -14.15 9.40
C TYR A 1 -12.96 -13.92 8.88
N LEU A 2 -12.53 -12.67 8.84
CA LEU A 2 -11.18 -12.27 8.39
C LEU A 2 -10.12 -12.56 9.46
N TRP A 3 -10.51 -12.50 10.71
CA TRP A 3 -9.68 -12.75 11.89
C TRP A 3 -10.49 -13.48 12.97
N TRP A 4 -9.82 -14.35 13.73
CA TRP A 4 -10.42 -15.12 14.82
C TRP A 4 -9.37 -15.54 15.82
N LYS A 5 -9.76 -15.83 17.07
CA LYS A 5 -8.89 -16.49 18.06
C LYS A 5 -9.07 -18.00 17.99
N ASN A 6 -7.96 -18.72 18.05
CA ASN A 6 -7.99 -20.18 18.14
C ASN A 6 -8.18 -20.66 19.59
N LYS A 7 -8.21 -21.98 19.81
CA LYS A 7 -8.35 -22.58 21.15
C LYS A 7 -7.24 -22.17 22.15
N LYS A 8 -6.07 -21.72 21.64
CA LYS A 8 -4.94 -21.23 22.45
C LYS A 8 -4.98 -19.72 22.64
N ASN A 9 -6.09 -19.07 22.35
CA ASN A 9 -6.28 -17.62 22.40
C ASN A 9 -5.35 -16.80 21.45
N THR A 10 -4.75 -17.45 20.47
CA THR A 10 -3.88 -16.82 19.46
C THR A 10 -4.73 -16.18 18.36
N MET A 11 -4.44 -14.93 18.01
CA MET A 11 -5.13 -14.24 16.93
C MET A 11 -4.69 -14.77 15.57
N ASN A 12 -5.66 -15.20 14.79
CA ASN A 12 -5.44 -15.60 13.39
C ASN A 12 -6.01 -14.56 12.45
N VAL A 13 -5.30 -14.33 11.34
CA VAL A 13 -5.71 -13.42 10.27
C VAL A 13 -5.65 -14.18 8.96
N ARG A 14 -6.69 -14.02 8.14
CA ARG A 14 -6.77 -14.67 6.83
C ARG A 14 -6.00 -13.84 5.79
N ILE A 15 -4.71 -14.12 5.68
CA ILE A 15 -3.79 -13.54 4.69
C ILE A 15 -2.87 -14.64 4.15
N ASP A 16 -2.18 -14.32 3.05
CA ASP A 16 -1.17 -15.21 2.47
C ASP A 16 -0.16 -15.69 3.52
N GLU A 17 0.23 -16.97 3.43
CA GLU A 17 1.09 -17.63 4.41
C GLU A 17 2.45 -16.96 4.55
N SER A 18 3.01 -16.42 3.46
CA SER A 18 4.30 -15.73 3.49
C SER A 18 4.28 -14.49 4.40
N TRP A 19 3.15 -13.82 4.48
CA TRP A 19 2.92 -12.72 5.41
C TRP A 19 2.50 -13.21 6.79
N ARG A 20 1.59 -14.17 6.85
CA ARG A 20 1.03 -14.67 8.12
C ARG A 20 2.11 -15.15 9.07
N LYS A 21 3.04 -15.98 8.59
CA LYS A 21 4.13 -16.52 9.43
C LYS A 21 5.07 -15.43 9.99
N ARG A 22 5.25 -14.32 9.25
CA ARG A 22 6.12 -13.22 9.67
C ARG A 22 5.44 -12.24 10.62
N LEU A 23 4.11 -12.20 10.59
CA LEU A 23 3.31 -11.24 11.33
C LEU A 23 2.60 -11.84 12.54
N GLN A 24 2.79 -13.13 12.83
CA GLN A 24 2.08 -13.79 13.93
C GLN A 24 2.32 -13.10 15.28
N GLU A 25 3.56 -12.73 15.56
CA GLU A 25 3.89 -11.99 16.79
C GLU A 25 3.17 -10.64 16.86
N GLU A 26 3.00 -9.98 15.72
CA GLU A 26 2.31 -8.70 15.65
C GLU A 26 0.81 -8.87 15.91
N PHE A 27 0.20 -9.92 15.34
CA PHE A 27 -1.21 -10.24 15.57
C PHE A 27 -1.55 -10.55 17.03
N ASP A 28 -0.58 -11.06 17.79
CA ASP A 28 -0.76 -11.42 19.20
C ASP A 28 -0.53 -10.24 20.17
N LYS A 29 -0.13 -9.07 19.67
CA LYS A 29 0.07 -7.88 20.50
C LYS A 29 -1.25 -7.24 20.90
N PRO A 30 -1.30 -6.63 22.11
CA PRO A 30 -2.53 -5.98 22.62
C PRO A 30 -3.12 -4.92 21.68
N TYR A 31 -2.26 -4.10 21.04
CA TYR A 31 -2.77 -3.06 20.13
C TYR A 31 -3.53 -3.65 18.95
N PHE A 32 -3.07 -4.81 18.43
CA PHE A 32 -3.73 -5.45 17.29
C PHE A 32 -5.11 -6.00 17.67
N GLU A 33 -5.24 -6.56 18.87
CA GLU A 33 -6.55 -6.98 19.41
C GLU A 33 -7.50 -5.79 19.57
N GLN A 34 -6.99 -4.66 20.08
CA GLN A 34 -7.76 -3.42 20.19
C GLN A 34 -8.17 -2.90 18.80
N LEU A 35 -7.26 -2.93 17.82
CA LEU A 35 -7.55 -2.56 16.45
C LEU A 35 -8.66 -3.43 15.84
N VAL A 36 -8.57 -4.75 15.99
CA VAL A 36 -9.58 -5.70 15.52
C VAL A 36 -10.94 -5.41 16.16
N THR A 37 -10.96 -5.16 17.46
CA THR A 37 -12.19 -4.82 18.20
C THR A 37 -12.79 -3.52 17.66
N PHE A 38 -11.97 -2.50 17.49
CA PHE A 38 -12.38 -1.22 16.91
C PHE A 38 -12.99 -1.41 15.51
N VAL A 39 -12.29 -2.07 14.61
CA VAL A 39 -12.74 -2.27 13.22
C VAL A 39 -14.04 -3.08 13.18
N LYS A 40 -14.17 -4.15 13.97
CA LYS A 40 -15.41 -4.92 14.07
C LYS A 40 -16.60 -4.07 14.53
N ASN A 41 -16.39 -3.19 15.51
CA ASN A 41 -17.42 -2.29 15.99
C ASN A 41 -17.79 -1.24 14.93
N GLU A 42 -16.82 -0.72 14.22
CA GLU A 42 -17.04 0.22 13.10
C GLU A 42 -17.95 -0.39 12.02
N TYR A 43 -17.70 -1.64 11.61
CA TYR A 43 -18.54 -2.34 10.62
C TYR A 43 -19.98 -2.58 11.10
N LYS A 44 -20.22 -2.58 12.42
CA LYS A 44 -21.58 -2.71 12.98
C LYS A 44 -22.34 -1.39 13.01
N GLN A 45 -21.62 -0.27 13.12
CA GLN A 45 -22.18 1.05 13.39
C GLN A 45 -22.17 1.99 12.20
N ALA A 46 -21.33 1.73 11.20
CA ALA A 46 -21.10 2.61 10.06
C ALA A 46 -20.84 1.82 8.78
N HIS A 47 -20.98 2.51 7.65
CA HIS A 47 -20.51 1.98 6.38
C HIS A 47 -19.00 2.14 6.30
N VAL A 48 -18.26 1.04 6.44
CA VAL A 48 -16.80 1.01 6.43
C VAL A 48 -16.28 0.45 5.10
N LEU A 49 -15.22 1.04 4.59
CA LEU A 49 -14.55 0.66 3.35
C LEU A 49 -13.11 0.19 3.65
N PRO A 50 -12.61 -0.80 2.89
CA PRO A 50 -13.30 -1.63 1.92
C PRO A 50 -14.20 -2.66 2.61
N PRO A 51 -15.01 -3.43 1.89
CA PRO A 51 -15.65 -4.62 2.47
C PRO A 51 -14.62 -5.53 3.15
N GLY A 52 -14.99 -6.14 4.27
CA GLY A 52 -14.06 -6.91 5.12
C GLY A 52 -13.10 -7.86 4.38
N PRO A 53 -13.57 -8.69 3.42
CA PRO A 53 -12.68 -9.59 2.67
C PRO A 53 -11.58 -8.90 1.87
N GLN A 54 -11.70 -7.61 1.59
CA GLN A 54 -10.75 -6.84 0.80
C GLN A 54 -9.70 -6.08 1.63
N ILE A 55 -9.82 -6.04 2.96
CA ILE A 55 -8.89 -5.28 3.82
C ILE A 55 -7.43 -5.67 3.55
N PHE A 56 -7.16 -6.98 3.43
CA PHE A 56 -5.82 -7.51 3.20
C PHE A 56 -5.58 -7.96 1.76
N HIS A 57 -6.31 -7.40 0.80
CA HIS A 57 -6.20 -7.83 -0.59
C HIS A 57 -4.77 -7.73 -1.12
N ILE A 58 -4.05 -6.63 -0.85
CA ILE A 58 -2.67 -6.46 -1.32
C ILE A 58 -1.73 -7.56 -0.78
N PHE A 59 -1.92 -8.00 0.47
CA PHE A 59 -1.11 -9.06 1.06
C PHE A 59 -1.36 -10.42 0.41
N ASN A 60 -2.61 -10.69 0.01
CA ASN A 60 -2.96 -11.92 -0.71
C ASN A 60 -2.51 -11.88 -2.17
N ALA A 61 -2.58 -10.71 -2.81
CA ALA A 61 -2.23 -10.55 -4.21
C ALA A 61 -0.71 -10.47 -4.45
N CYS A 62 0.07 -10.02 -3.46
CA CYS A 62 1.51 -9.89 -3.56
C CYS A 62 2.19 -10.55 -2.34
N PRO A 63 2.59 -11.82 -2.42
CA PRO A 63 3.34 -12.51 -1.39
C PRO A 63 4.63 -11.77 -1.00
N PHE A 64 5.09 -11.95 0.23
CA PHE A 64 6.24 -11.24 0.79
C PHE A 64 7.49 -11.33 -0.09
N GLU A 65 7.81 -12.52 -0.59
CA GLU A 65 8.98 -12.75 -1.43
C GLU A 65 8.86 -12.18 -2.84
N LYS A 66 7.65 -11.81 -3.27
CA LYS A 66 7.38 -11.23 -4.60
C LYS A 66 7.52 -9.73 -4.64
N VAL A 67 7.52 -9.05 -3.50
CA VAL A 67 7.62 -7.60 -3.43
C VAL A 67 8.93 -7.12 -4.05
N LYS A 68 8.86 -6.15 -4.95
CA LYS A 68 10.00 -5.46 -5.58
C LYS A 68 9.96 -3.96 -5.34
N VAL A 69 8.77 -3.38 -5.44
CA VAL A 69 8.54 -1.94 -5.30
C VAL A 69 7.42 -1.72 -4.30
N VAL A 70 7.66 -0.90 -3.30
CA VAL A 70 6.65 -0.49 -2.31
C VAL A 70 6.23 0.94 -2.62
N ILE A 71 4.93 1.16 -2.77
CA ILE A 71 4.34 2.49 -2.89
C ILE A 71 3.48 2.71 -1.64
N LEU A 72 3.77 3.75 -0.88
CA LEU A 72 3.10 4.01 0.38
C LEU A 72 2.09 5.14 0.23
N GLY A 73 0.82 4.82 0.48
CA GLY A 73 -0.26 5.79 0.59
C GLY A 73 -0.66 6.02 2.05
N GLN A 74 -1.65 6.87 2.26
CA GLN A 74 -2.08 7.26 3.60
C GLN A 74 -3.40 6.61 4.01
N ASP A 75 -4.48 6.97 3.36
CA ASP A 75 -5.83 6.51 3.66
C ASP A 75 -6.50 5.92 2.43
N PRO A 76 -7.44 4.97 2.59
CA PRO A 76 -8.30 4.50 1.50
C PRO A 76 -9.15 5.63 0.91
N TYR A 77 -9.52 5.50 -0.35
CA TYR A 77 -10.56 6.34 -0.93
C TYR A 77 -11.85 6.23 -0.11
N PRO A 78 -12.47 7.37 0.26
CA PRO A 78 -13.65 7.34 1.14
C PRO A 78 -14.97 7.12 0.38
N ASN A 79 -14.95 7.07 -0.94
CA ASN A 79 -16.16 6.88 -1.74
C ASN A 79 -16.42 5.38 -1.98
N PRO A 80 -17.63 4.88 -1.71
CA PRO A 80 -17.98 3.48 -1.98
C PRO A 80 -17.66 3.08 -3.42
N GLY A 81 -17.12 1.86 -3.58
CA GLY A 81 -16.78 1.30 -4.89
C GLY A 81 -15.42 1.71 -5.45
N GLN A 82 -14.68 2.62 -4.82
CA GLN A 82 -13.34 3.01 -5.28
C GLN A 82 -12.23 2.15 -4.69
N TYR A 83 -12.16 1.98 -3.37
CA TYR A 83 -11.08 1.25 -2.71
C TYR A 83 -11.43 -0.23 -2.50
N TYR A 84 -10.50 -1.11 -2.88
CA TYR A 84 -10.64 -2.56 -2.73
C TYR A 84 -9.40 -3.24 -2.11
N GLY A 85 -8.56 -2.49 -1.41
CA GLY A 85 -7.40 -3.01 -0.70
C GLY A 85 -6.05 -2.82 -1.39
N VAL A 86 -5.99 -2.04 -2.48
CA VAL A 86 -4.75 -1.65 -3.17
C VAL A 86 -4.68 -0.13 -3.25
N CYS A 87 -3.64 0.45 -2.68
CA CYS A 87 -3.48 1.91 -2.65
C CYS A 87 -3.45 2.52 -4.06
N PHE A 88 -4.09 3.66 -4.25
CA PHE A 88 -4.29 4.38 -5.51
C PHE A 88 -5.19 3.68 -6.53
N SER A 89 -5.33 2.36 -6.47
CA SER A 89 -6.08 1.58 -7.43
C SER A 89 -7.59 1.74 -7.28
N VAL A 90 -8.29 1.65 -8.40
CA VAL A 90 -9.76 1.55 -8.45
C VAL A 90 -10.15 0.36 -9.32
N PRO A 91 -11.33 -0.25 -9.11
CA PRO A 91 -11.82 -1.32 -9.98
C PRO A 91 -11.98 -0.88 -11.43
N ASP A 92 -12.00 -1.85 -12.35
CA ASP A 92 -12.32 -1.59 -13.74
C ASP A 92 -13.69 -0.90 -13.87
N GLY A 93 -13.80 0.05 -14.79
CA GLY A 93 -15.03 0.81 -15.03
C GLY A 93 -15.26 1.96 -14.05
N VAL A 94 -14.47 2.10 -13.01
CA VAL A 94 -14.52 3.24 -12.09
C VAL A 94 -13.66 4.38 -12.62
N ALA A 95 -14.16 5.62 -12.51
CA ALA A 95 -13.41 6.80 -12.95
C ALA A 95 -12.05 6.90 -12.25
N ILE A 96 -11.00 7.19 -13.01
CA ILE A 96 -9.64 7.28 -12.50
C ILE A 96 -9.52 8.54 -11.61
N PRO A 97 -9.19 8.39 -10.31
CA PRO A 97 -8.98 9.53 -9.42
C PRO A 97 -7.81 10.42 -9.86
N GLY A 98 -7.86 11.70 -9.48
CA GLY A 98 -6.87 12.69 -9.91
C GLY A 98 -5.42 12.34 -9.58
N SER A 99 -5.17 11.81 -8.38
CA SER A 99 -3.81 11.38 -8.00
C SER A 99 -3.31 10.23 -8.90
N LEU A 100 -4.15 9.25 -9.19
CA LEU A 100 -3.80 8.13 -10.07
C LEU A 100 -3.60 8.60 -11.51
N MET A 101 -4.42 9.52 -11.99
CA MET A 101 -4.23 10.10 -13.32
C MET A 101 -2.88 10.83 -13.43
N ASN A 102 -2.47 11.55 -12.39
CA ASN A 102 -1.16 12.20 -12.35
C ASN A 102 0.00 11.19 -12.31
N ILE A 103 -0.18 10.06 -11.64
CA ILE A 103 0.77 8.94 -11.69
C ILE A 103 0.90 8.43 -13.14
N PHE A 104 -0.20 8.20 -13.82
CA PHE A 104 -0.18 7.73 -15.21
C PHE A 104 0.43 8.76 -16.17
N LYS A 105 0.19 10.06 -15.97
CA LYS A 105 0.84 11.13 -16.74
C LYS A 105 2.35 11.11 -16.56
N GLU A 106 2.83 10.97 -15.34
CA GLU A 106 4.28 10.88 -15.10
C GLU A 106 4.89 9.63 -15.72
N ILE A 107 4.22 8.49 -15.66
CA ILE A 107 4.67 7.26 -16.33
C ILE A 107 4.75 7.47 -17.84
N HIS A 108 3.74 8.13 -18.42
CA HIS A 108 3.74 8.47 -19.85
C HIS A 108 4.92 9.36 -20.23
N ASP A 109 5.17 10.42 -19.47
CA ASP A 109 6.26 11.37 -19.74
C ASP A 109 7.64 10.75 -19.49
N ASP A 110 7.76 9.89 -18.47
CA ASP A 110 9.01 9.23 -18.11
C ASP A 110 9.39 8.08 -19.07
N LEU A 111 8.43 7.25 -19.44
CA LEU A 111 8.65 5.98 -20.14
C LEU A 111 8.02 5.89 -21.53
N GLY A 112 7.23 6.87 -21.94
CA GLY A 112 6.50 6.83 -23.21
C GLY A 112 5.33 5.83 -23.25
N LYS A 113 4.91 5.30 -22.09
CA LYS A 113 3.79 4.36 -22.00
C LYS A 113 2.46 5.08 -22.25
N PRO A 114 1.49 4.46 -22.94
CA PRO A 114 0.16 5.06 -23.08
C PRO A 114 -0.55 5.17 -21.73
N ILE A 115 -1.36 6.21 -21.56
CA ILE A 115 -2.21 6.36 -20.37
C ILE A 115 -3.29 5.29 -20.42
N PRO A 116 -3.42 4.42 -19.39
CA PRO A 116 -4.43 3.37 -19.37
C PRO A 116 -5.85 3.92 -19.31
N SER A 117 -6.80 3.19 -19.86
CA SER A 117 -8.23 3.48 -19.72
C SER A 117 -8.81 3.00 -18.38
N SER A 118 -8.15 2.05 -17.72
CA SER A 118 -8.55 1.52 -16.41
C SER A 118 -7.58 1.98 -15.32
N GLY A 119 -8.14 2.31 -14.15
CA GLY A 119 -7.37 2.61 -12.94
C GLY A 119 -7.07 1.38 -12.08
N ASN A 120 -7.30 0.17 -12.60
CA ASN A 120 -6.97 -1.07 -11.90
C ASN A 120 -5.47 -1.35 -11.99
N LEU A 121 -4.80 -1.45 -10.82
CA LEU A 121 -3.36 -1.66 -10.71
C LEU A 121 -2.97 -3.12 -10.45
N ASP A 122 -3.87 -4.07 -10.57
CA ASP A 122 -3.57 -5.48 -10.33
C ASP A 122 -2.44 -6.00 -11.24
N ARG A 123 -2.30 -5.44 -12.44
CA ARG A 123 -1.17 -5.76 -13.32
C ARG A 123 0.20 -5.34 -12.75
N TRP A 124 0.26 -4.28 -11.95
CA TRP A 124 1.47 -3.91 -11.24
C TRP A 124 1.73 -4.87 -10.08
N VAL A 125 0.68 -5.17 -9.33
CA VAL A 125 0.74 -6.06 -8.16
C VAL A 125 1.24 -7.45 -8.55
N SER A 126 0.77 -8.00 -9.66
CA SER A 126 1.22 -9.30 -10.18
C SER A 126 2.71 -9.33 -10.54
N GLN A 127 3.33 -8.18 -10.75
CA GLN A 127 4.76 -8.04 -11.04
C GLN A 127 5.63 -7.76 -9.81
N GLY A 128 5.02 -7.62 -8.63
CA GLY A 128 5.75 -7.35 -7.39
C GLY A 128 5.68 -5.89 -6.92
N VAL A 129 4.81 -5.08 -7.47
CA VAL A 129 4.49 -3.76 -6.89
C VAL A 129 3.51 -3.95 -5.74
N PHE A 130 3.81 -3.33 -4.60
CA PHE A 130 3.07 -3.42 -3.35
C PHE A 130 2.57 -2.04 -2.93
N PRO A 131 1.43 -1.57 -3.49
CA PRO A 131 0.84 -0.29 -3.10
C PRO A 131 -0.01 -0.49 -1.84
N MET A 132 0.48 0.01 -0.71
CA MET A 132 -0.15 -0.16 0.60
C MET A 132 -0.48 1.19 1.22
N ASN A 133 -1.70 1.35 1.73
CA ASN A 133 -2.05 2.46 2.59
C ASN A 133 -1.54 2.24 4.02
N SER A 134 -1.19 3.30 4.72
CA SER A 134 -0.83 3.23 6.15
C SER A 134 -2.03 2.87 7.02
N VAL A 135 -3.22 3.31 6.62
CA VAL A 135 -4.50 2.99 7.26
C VAL A 135 -5.33 2.15 6.29
N LEU A 136 -5.80 0.98 6.71
CA LEU A 136 -6.41 0.00 5.81
C LEU A 136 -7.94 0.04 5.76
N THR A 137 -8.57 0.85 6.61
CA THR A 137 -10.02 1.02 6.63
C THR A 137 -10.41 2.48 6.80
N VAL A 138 -11.63 2.83 6.41
CA VAL A 138 -12.18 4.19 6.53
C VAL A 138 -13.70 4.15 6.55
N ARG A 139 -14.36 5.08 7.26
CA ARG A 139 -15.80 5.28 7.09
C ARG A 139 -16.08 5.92 5.74
N ALA A 140 -17.12 5.45 5.07
CA ALA A 140 -17.59 6.05 3.82
C ALA A 140 -17.79 7.56 3.98
N HIS A 141 -17.27 8.33 3.03
CA HIS A 141 -17.33 9.81 2.99
C HIS A 141 -16.63 10.55 4.13
N GLN A 142 -15.83 9.84 4.96
CA GLN A 142 -15.14 10.44 6.12
C GLN A 142 -13.64 10.15 6.07
N THR A 143 -12.92 10.91 5.27
CA THR A 143 -11.46 10.82 5.16
C THR A 143 -10.80 10.86 6.54
N SER A 144 -9.79 10.02 6.75
CA SER A 144 -9.00 9.95 7.98
C SER A 144 -9.76 9.47 9.23
N SER A 145 -10.97 8.95 9.08
CA SER A 145 -11.81 8.56 10.23
C SER A 145 -11.23 7.42 11.07
N HIS A 146 -10.32 6.60 10.51
CA HIS A 146 -9.70 5.48 11.22
C HIS A 146 -8.21 5.69 11.54
N ARG A 147 -7.71 6.94 11.43
CA ARG A 147 -6.34 7.27 11.83
C ARG A 147 -6.14 7.11 13.33
N ASN A 148 -4.91 6.78 13.72
CA ASN A 148 -4.50 6.63 15.12
C ASN A 148 -5.32 5.58 15.90
N ARG A 149 -5.75 4.54 15.21
CA ARG A 149 -6.49 3.41 15.79
C ARG A 149 -5.69 2.10 15.81
N GLY A 150 -4.45 2.12 15.36
CA GLY A 150 -3.54 0.97 15.36
C GLY A 150 -3.08 0.50 13.98
N TRP A 151 -3.75 0.92 12.89
CA TRP A 151 -3.32 0.54 11.54
C TRP A 151 -1.90 0.99 11.24
N GLU A 152 -1.53 2.22 11.64
CA GLU A 152 -0.21 2.77 11.38
C GLU A 152 0.90 1.96 12.06
N THR A 153 0.68 1.49 13.28
CA THR A 153 1.61 0.60 13.98
C THR A 153 1.80 -0.70 13.20
N PHE A 154 0.73 -1.28 12.73
CA PHE A 154 0.75 -2.51 11.92
C PHE A 154 1.49 -2.30 10.59
N THR A 155 1.15 -1.28 9.84
CA THR A 155 1.77 -1.03 8.53
C THR A 155 3.21 -0.55 8.65
N ASP A 156 3.57 0.17 9.70
CA ASP A 156 4.97 0.48 10.01
C ASP A 156 5.80 -0.79 10.22
N THR A 157 5.23 -1.79 10.90
CA THR A 157 5.85 -3.11 11.06
C THR A 157 6.05 -3.81 9.71
N ILE A 158 5.09 -3.69 8.78
CA ILE A 158 5.23 -4.24 7.42
C ILE A 158 6.43 -3.62 6.70
N ILE A 159 6.56 -2.29 6.73
CA ILE A 159 7.68 -1.57 6.12
C ILE A 159 8.99 -2.03 6.73
N LYS A 160 9.05 -2.10 8.06
CA LYS A 160 10.25 -2.52 8.80
C LYS A 160 10.66 -3.95 8.44
N LYS A 161 9.71 -4.89 8.38
CA LYS A 161 10.00 -6.28 8.01
C LYS A 161 10.48 -6.42 6.57
N LEU A 162 9.87 -5.70 5.64
CA LEU A 162 10.37 -5.66 4.26
C LEU A 162 11.79 -5.12 4.21
N SER A 163 12.08 -4.04 4.93
CA SER A 163 13.42 -3.47 4.99
C SER A 163 14.45 -4.43 5.59
N ASP A 164 14.10 -5.10 6.69
CA ASP A 164 15.04 -5.94 7.44
C ASP A 164 15.28 -7.32 6.79
N GLU A 165 14.24 -7.91 6.18
CA GLU A 165 14.27 -9.30 5.71
C GLU A 165 14.40 -9.44 4.18
N ARG A 166 14.30 -8.35 3.43
CA ARG A 166 14.49 -8.33 1.98
C ARG A 166 15.68 -7.49 1.59
N GLU A 167 16.10 -7.60 0.34
CA GLU A 167 17.20 -6.81 -0.24
C GLU A 167 16.78 -6.23 -1.58
N ASN A 168 17.39 -5.09 -1.93
CA ASN A 168 17.22 -4.46 -3.23
C ASN A 168 15.74 -4.13 -3.59
N LEU A 169 14.97 -3.72 -2.58
CA LEU A 169 13.63 -3.17 -2.81
C LEU A 169 13.72 -1.70 -3.21
N VAL A 170 12.68 -1.24 -3.89
CA VAL A 170 12.45 0.19 -4.15
C VAL A 170 11.29 0.66 -3.30
N PHE A 171 11.48 1.74 -2.55
CA PHE A 171 10.41 2.40 -1.80
C PHE A 171 10.11 3.75 -2.43
N MET A 172 8.88 3.97 -2.86
CA MET A 172 8.39 5.24 -3.38
C MET A 172 7.56 5.94 -2.30
N LEU A 173 8.10 7.02 -1.76
CA LEU A 173 7.51 7.77 -0.65
C LEU A 173 7.11 9.16 -1.14
N TRP A 174 5.83 9.35 -1.39
CA TRP A 174 5.27 10.57 -1.98
C TRP A 174 4.50 11.39 -0.95
N GLY A 175 4.95 12.63 -0.75
CA GLY A 175 4.40 13.55 0.23
C GLY A 175 5.03 13.41 1.61
N SER A 176 4.80 14.39 2.47
CA SER A 176 5.45 14.48 3.80
C SER A 176 5.11 13.30 4.71
N TYR A 177 3.87 12.82 4.66
CA TYR A 177 3.42 11.70 5.48
C TYR A 177 4.19 10.40 5.13
N ALA A 178 4.28 10.07 3.84
CA ALA A 178 5.04 8.90 3.40
C ALA A 178 6.55 9.06 3.64
N LYS A 179 7.10 10.25 3.36
CA LYS A 179 8.53 10.54 3.59
C LYS A 179 8.94 10.34 5.05
N ALA A 180 8.06 10.58 6.00
CA ALA A 180 8.34 10.36 7.43
C ALA A 180 8.66 8.89 7.76
N LYS A 181 8.25 7.95 6.90
CA LYS A 181 8.51 6.51 7.07
C LYS A 181 9.93 6.08 6.67
N ILE A 182 10.73 6.99 6.10
CA ILE A 182 12.11 6.67 5.69
C ILE A 182 12.96 6.17 6.87
N SER A 183 12.67 6.61 8.09
CA SER A 183 13.36 6.15 9.31
C SER A 183 13.18 4.65 9.60
N LEU A 184 12.20 4.00 8.98
CA LEU A 184 11.95 2.56 9.10
C LEU A 184 12.74 1.72 8.09
N ILE A 185 13.40 2.38 7.13
CA ILE A 185 14.00 1.73 5.96
C ILE A 185 15.52 1.83 6.02
N ASP A 186 16.20 0.71 5.82
CA ASP A 186 17.66 0.68 5.64
C ASP A 186 18.01 1.15 4.21
N THR A 187 18.38 2.42 4.09
CA THR A 187 18.71 3.05 2.82
C THR A 187 20.03 2.58 2.21
N SER A 188 20.83 1.82 2.96
CA SER A 188 22.04 1.18 2.42
C SER A 188 21.73 -0.09 1.63
N ARG A 189 20.57 -0.71 1.86
CA ARG A 189 20.13 -1.96 1.24
C ARG A 189 19.04 -1.79 0.19
N HIS A 190 18.32 -0.68 0.23
CA HIS A 190 17.18 -0.43 -0.60
C HIS A 190 17.27 0.95 -1.25
N LEU A 191 16.66 1.11 -2.42
CA LEU A 191 16.48 2.41 -3.06
C LEU A 191 15.25 3.10 -2.48
N VAL A 192 15.41 4.32 -1.98
CA VAL A 192 14.29 5.16 -1.54
C VAL A 192 14.17 6.37 -2.47
N LEU A 193 13.01 6.52 -3.10
CA LEU A 193 12.67 7.61 -3.99
C LEU A 193 11.61 8.49 -3.32
N THR A 194 11.88 9.77 -3.16
CA THR A 194 10.98 10.71 -2.50
C THR A 194 10.64 11.88 -3.41
N THR A 195 9.40 12.31 -3.37
CA THR A 195 8.92 13.54 -3.99
C THR A 195 7.62 14.00 -3.32
N VAL A 196 7.00 15.06 -3.83
CA VAL A 196 5.69 15.50 -3.36
C VAL A 196 4.59 14.50 -3.72
N HIS A 197 3.44 14.61 -3.09
CA HIS A 197 2.29 13.74 -3.36
C HIS A 197 1.75 13.99 -4.79
N PRO A 198 1.27 12.95 -5.50
CA PRO A 198 0.75 13.08 -6.86
C PRO A 198 -0.63 13.73 -6.95
N SER A 199 -1.20 14.20 -5.86
CA SER A 199 -2.50 14.87 -5.88
C SER A 199 -2.50 16.11 -6.79
N PRO A 200 -3.66 16.48 -7.37
CA PRO A 200 -3.77 17.69 -8.19
C PRO A 200 -3.30 18.96 -7.48
N ARG A 201 -3.30 18.98 -6.15
CA ARG A 201 -2.84 20.14 -5.34
C ARG A 201 -1.32 20.27 -5.28
N SER A 202 -0.57 19.21 -5.49
CA SER A 202 0.87 19.18 -5.24
C SER A 202 1.72 18.65 -6.38
N ALA A 203 1.15 17.96 -7.34
CA ALA A 203 1.91 17.27 -8.40
C ALA A 203 2.85 18.20 -9.19
N GLU A 204 2.42 19.44 -9.46
CA GLU A 204 3.22 20.45 -10.18
C GLU A 204 4.48 20.89 -9.41
N TYR A 205 4.51 20.67 -8.09
CA TYR A 205 5.63 21.09 -7.26
C TYR A 205 6.75 20.06 -7.13
N GLY A 206 6.78 19.04 -8.04
CA GLY A 206 7.89 18.11 -8.09
C GLY A 206 7.54 16.66 -8.35
N PHE A 207 6.27 16.28 -8.40
CA PHE A 207 5.89 14.92 -8.81
C PHE A 207 6.11 14.73 -10.31
N PHE A 208 5.62 15.66 -11.13
CA PHE A 208 5.91 15.66 -12.56
C PHE A 208 7.40 15.91 -12.81
N GLY A 209 8.03 15.03 -13.55
CA GLY A 209 9.47 15.05 -13.83
C GLY A 209 10.31 14.34 -12.77
N CYS A 210 9.72 13.72 -11.75
CA CYS A 210 10.48 12.95 -10.76
C CYS A 210 11.13 11.69 -11.31
N LYS A 211 10.60 11.12 -12.39
CA LYS A 211 11.12 9.95 -13.10
C LYS A 211 11.32 8.73 -12.21
N HIS A 212 10.49 8.57 -11.20
CA HIS A 212 10.60 7.46 -10.26
C HIS A 212 10.46 6.09 -10.93
N PHE A 213 9.69 6.00 -12.01
CA PHE A 213 9.40 4.74 -12.68
C PHE A 213 10.59 4.21 -13.47
N SER A 214 11.28 5.08 -14.23
CA SER A 214 12.54 4.73 -14.88
C SER A 214 13.67 4.50 -13.88
N LYS A 215 13.76 5.32 -12.83
CA LYS A 215 14.75 5.15 -11.75
C LYS A 215 14.58 3.82 -11.03
N ALA A 216 13.34 3.40 -10.75
CA ALA A 216 13.06 2.09 -10.16
C ALA A 216 13.52 0.97 -11.08
N ASN A 217 13.19 1.02 -12.36
CA ASN A 217 13.57 0.02 -13.34
C ASN A 217 15.08 -0.05 -13.54
N ASP A 218 15.76 1.08 -13.59
CA ASP A 218 17.23 1.13 -13.70
C ASP A 218 17.88 0.44 -12.49
N PHE A 219 17.39 0.70 -11.29
CA PHE A 219 17.87 0.06 -10.07
C PHE A 219 17.63 -1.46 -10.10
N LEU A 220 16.42 -1.90 -10.43
CA LEU A 220 16.08 -3.33 -10.50
C LEU A 220 16.95 -4.04 -11.53
N ARG A 221 17.09 -3.48 -12.72
CA ARG A 221 17.95 -4.04 -13.79
C ARG A 221 19.40 -4.15 -13.31
N GLY A 222 19.92 -3.12 -12.65
CA GLY A 222 21.29 -3.13 -12.10
C GLY A 222 21.52 -4.20 -11.03
N LYS A 223 20.45 -4.71 -10.42
CA LYS A 223 20.49 -5.80 -9.43
C LYS A 223 20.12 -7.16 -10.03
N GLY A 224 19.93 -7.25 -11.34
CA GLY A 224 19.52 -8.50 -12.00
C GLY A 224 18.08 -8.90 -11.72
N ILE A 225 17.24 -7.96 -11.29
CA ILE A 225 15.82 -8.17 -10.99
C ILE A 225 14.99 -7.70 -12.18
N PRO A 226 13.98 -8.47 -12.65
CA PRO A 226 13.13 -8.05 -13.75
C PRO A 226 12.46 -6.70 -13.48
N GLU A 227 12.49 -5.82 -14.48
CA GLU A 227 11.83 -4.51 -14.44
C GLU A 227 10.32 -4.64 -14.31
N ILE A 228 9.69 -3.55 -13.90
CA ILE A 228 8.24 -3.44 -13.89
C ILE A 228 7.77 -2.87 -15.24
N ASP A 229 6.80 -3.50 -15.83
CA ASP A 229 6.02 -2.93 -16.93
C ASP A 229 4.91 -2.05 -16.34
N TRP A 230 5.24 -0.80 -16.21
CA TRP A 230 4.37 0.21 -15.58
C TRP A 230 3.11 0.54 -16.39
#